data_6b95eec4ec74cb82cfc1c7d5d2d576b8
#
_entry.id   6b95eec4ec74cb82cfc1c7d5d2d576b8
#
_cell.length_a   1.000
_cell.length_b   1.000
_cell.length_c   1.000
_cell.angle_alpha   90.00
_cell.angle_beta   90.00
_cell.angle_gamma   90.00
#
_symmetry.space_group_name_H-M   'P 1'
#
loop_
_entity.id
_entity.type
_entity.pdbx_description
1 polymer ?
#
loop_
_entity_poly.entity_id
_entity_poly.type
_entity_poly.pdbx_seq_one_letter_code
_entity_poly.pdbx_strand_id
1 'polypeptide(L)'
;EVYTMLRRILIVAVILVLTCIGIVAMVYPGITSPIRSMLDFCKELSHGNLDVRIQDNHKDELSDLSGSMNHMADTIQNLLEQQKEQEKKKRELELQMLQYQLNPHFLFNTLNSLRFVAAMHNDQIVSDGIQALSSLLQNTLTNKNEYITVQEELENLENYFAILRIRYAGSFEYSFHVEDEELLSCLVPKLILQPLAENSVMHGSSDDGSVMEIHITCWEKDGHMILELQDDGKGFEITRTDLNPHKDRKKIGVANVNDRIQLNFGREYGL
;
A
#
# COMPACT_ATOMS: atom_id res chain seq x y z
N GLU A 1 38.05 82.59 2.16
CA GLU A 1 38.90 81.41 2.24
C GLU A 1 38.20 80.18 2.95
N VAL A 2 37.55 80.43 4.09
CA VAL A 2 36.85 79.39 4.84
C VAL A 2 35.72 78.78 4.03
N TYR A 3 34.92 79.49 3.30
CA TYR A 3 33.83 79.00 2.45
C TYR A 3 34.35 78.15 1.27
N THR A 4 35.50 78.45 0.70
CA THR A 4 36.10 77.68 -0.38
C THR A 4 36.70 76.35 0.13
N MET A 5 37.25 76.38 1.34
CA MET A 5 37.68 75.14 2.01
C MET A 5 36.51 74.20 2.36
N LEU A 6 35.45 74.74 2.96
CA LEU A 6 34.23 73.97 3.29
C LEU A 6 33.60 73.35 2.03
N ARG A 7 33.50 74.11 0.95
CA ARG A 7 32.99 73.58 -0.34
C ARG A 7 33.86 72.43 -0.90
N ARG A 8 35.20 72.54 -0.80
CA ARG A 8 36.09 71.48 -1.26
C ARG A 8 35.95 70.22 -0.41
N ILE A 9 35.81 70.35 0.90
CA ILE A 9 35.60 69.22 1.83
C ILE A 9 34.25 68.55 1.49
N LEU A 10 33.18 69.31 1.25
CA LEU A 10 31.89 68.78 0.89
C LEU A 10 31.92 67.99 -0.43
N ILE A 11 32.63 68.54 -1.46
CA ILE A 11 32.78 67.84 -2.74
C ILE A 11 33.54 66.52 -2.57
N VAL A 12 34.61 66.49 -1.81
CA VAL A 12 35.40 65.28 -1.53
C VAL A 12 34.54 64.26 -0.79
N ALA A 13 33.78 64.69 0.21
CA ALA A 13 32.87 63.80 0.95
C ALA A 13 31.78 63.19 0.04
N VAL A 14 31.18 63.97 -0.85
CA VAL A 14 30.18 63.48 -1.81
C VAL A 14 30.81 62.47 -2.78
N ILE A 15 31.99 62.75 -3.32
CA ILE A 15 32.70 61.82 -4.19
C ILE A 15 32.99 60.47 -3.45
N LEU A 16 33.44 60.55 -2.19
CA LEU A 16 33.74 59.37 -1.38
C LEU A 16 32.49 58.52 -1.10
N VAL A 17 31.36 59.16 -0.81
CA VAL A 17 30.06 58.47 -0.65
C VAL A 17 29.62 57.83 -1.95
N LEU A 18 29.70 58.52 -3.09
CA LEU A 18 29.33 57.98 -4.38
C LEU A 18 30.24 56.79 -4.78
N THR A 19 31.53 56.83 -4.52
CA THR A 19 32.45 55.71 -4.77
C THR A 19 32.14 54.52 -3.85
N CYS A 20 31.82 54.75 -2.57
CA CYS A 20 31.38 53.67 -1.65
C CYS A 20 30.08 53.00 -2.15
N ILE A 21 29.10 53.79 -2.55
CA ILE A 21 27.84 53.29 -3.13
C ILE A 21 28.10 52.45 -4.39
N GLY A 22 29.00 52.95 -5.27
CA GLY A 22 29.38 52.24 -6.50
C GLY A 22 30.06 50.91 -6.19
N ILE A 23 30.95 50.85 -5.22
CA ILE A 23 31.59 49.58 -4.79
C ILE A 23 30.56 48.60 -4.22
N VAL A 24 29.69 49.06 -3.34
CA VAL A 24 28.62 48.21 -2.75
C VAL A 24 27.69 47.70 -3.86
N ALA A 25 27.27 48.54 -4.79
CA ALA A 25 26.44 48.16 -5.91
C ALA A 25 27.08 47.14 -6.85
N MET A 26 28.41 47.11 -6.93
CA MET A 26 29.16 46.13 -7.74
C MET A 26 29.41 44.85 -7.00
N VAL A 27 29.76 44.90 -5.71
CA VAL A 27 30.11 43.70 -4.90
C VAL A 27 28.88 42.90 -4.47
N TYR A 28 27.77 43.57 -4.19
CA TYR A 28 26.57 42.91 -3.70
C TYR A 28 26.00 41.88 -4.70
N PRO A 29 25.69 42.21 -5.98
CA PRO A 29 25.19 41.24 -6.94
C PRO A 29 26.24 40.21 -7.37
N GLY A 30 27.52 40.58 -7.41
CA GLY A 30 28.59 39.70 -7.91
C GLY A 30 29.07 38.65 -6.89
N ILE A 31 29.03 38.97 -5.60
CA ILE A 31 29.58 38.06 -4.58
C ILE A 31 28.59 37.73 -3.48
N THR A 32 27.96 38.75 -2.88
CA THR A 32 27.15 38.53 -1.67
C THR A 32 25.85 37.78 -1.97
N SER A 33 25.19 38.12 -3.07
CA SER A 33 23.91 37.50 -3.46
C SER A 33 24.08 36.00 -3.80
N PRO A 34 25.05 35.58 -4.66
CA PRO A 34 25.31 34.18 -4.94
C PRO A 34 25.63 33.36 -3.70
N ILE A 35 26.52 33.86 -2.83
CA ILE A 35 26.88 33.17 -1.59
C ILE A 35 25.64 32.97 -0.69
N ARG A 36 24.75 33.95 -0.62
CA ARG A 36 23.53 33.82 0.16
C ARG A 36 22.60 32.74 -0.42
N SER A 37 22.45 32.69 -1.75
CA SER A 37 21.70 31.63 -2.42
C SER A 37 22.26 30.24 -2.14
N MET A 38 23.60 30.08 -2.11
CA MET A 38 24.25 28.83 -1.73
C MET A 38 23.98 28.43 -0.28
N LEU A 39 24.01 29.41 0.65
CA LEU A 39 23.68 29.14 2.05
C LEU A 39 22.21 28.73 2.23
N ASP A 40 21.30 29.38 1.53
CA ASP A 40 19.88 29.04 1.60
C ASP A 40 19.61 27.67 0.95
N PHE A 41 20.29 27.33 -0.16
CA PHE A 41 20.29 25.98 -0.74
C PHE A 41 20.76 24.92 0.29
N CYS A 42 21.89 25.16 0.97
CA CYS A 42 22.38 24.21 1.99
C CYS A 42 21.39 24.02 3.13
N LYS A 43 20.70 25.08 3.56
CA LYS A 43 19.66 24.98 4.58
C LYS A 43 18.49 24.15 4.12
N GLU A 44 17.94 24.42 2.94
CA GLU A 44 16.84 23.68 2.35
C GLU A 44 17.20 22.18 2.19
N LEU A 45 18.40 21.92 1.67
CA LEU A 45 18.92 20.56 1.52
C LEU A 45 19.02 19.84 2.88
N SER A 46 19.47 20.53 3.93
CA SER A 46 19.56 19.99 5.28
C SER A 46 18.21 19.67 5.92
N HIS A 47 17.14 20.33 5.50
CA HIS A 47 15.75 20.05 5.90
C HIS A 47 15.09 18.97 5.05
N GLY A 48 15.82 18.37 4.10
CA GLY A 48 15.34 17.29 3.26
C GLY A 48 14.65 17.72 1.95
N ASN A 49 14.68 19.02 1.63
CA ASN A 49 14.20 19.52 0.36
C ASN A 49 15.28 19.31 -0.72
N LEU A 50 15.22 18.15 -1.40
CA LEU A 50 16.18 17.76 -2.44
C LEU A 50 15.88 18.34 -3.83
N ASP A 51 14.70 18.95 -4.00
CA ASP A 51 14.27 19.52 -5.29
C ASP A 51 14.77 20.95 -5.50
N VAL A 52 15.31 21.57 -4.44
CA VAL A 52 15.87 22.91 -4.54
C VAL A 52 17.09 22.94 -5.46
N ARG A 53 17.19 23.99 -6.30
CA ARG A 53 18.34 24.21 -7.19
C ARG A 53 18.75 25.67 -7.12
N ILE A 54 20.09 25.88 -7.20
CA ILE A 54 20.66 27.22 -7.30
C ILE A 54 20.55 27.66 -8.77
N GLN A 55 19.82 28.74 -9.00
CA GLN A 55 19.78 29.39 -10.33
C GLN A 55 20.88 30.44 -10.38
N ASP A 56 21.88 30.20 -11.19
CA ASP A 56 22.98 31.13 -11.36
C ASP A 56 23.20 31.43 -12.85
N ASN A 57 23.25 32.72 -13.20
CA ASN A 57 23.45 33.18 -14.58
C ASN A 57 24.85 33.78 -14.77
N HIS A 58 25.75 33.68 -13.79
CA HIS A 58 27.11 34.19 -13.88
C HIS A 58 28.02 33.21 -14.65
N LYS A 59 29.16 33.67 -15.10
CA LYS A 59 30.18 32.84 -15.78
C LYS A 59 31.52 32.99 -15.04
N ASP A 60 31.51 32.65 -13.79
CA ASP A 60 32.66 32.73 -12.88
C ASP A 60 32.78 31.46 -12.02
N GLU A 61 33.77 31.42 -11.16
CA GLU A 61 34.03 30.30 -10.25
C GLU A 61 32.86 30.03 -9.29
N LEU A 62 32.01 31.04 -9.00
CA LEU A 62 30.81 30.85 -8.18
C LEU A 62 29.73 30.08 -8.93
N SER A 63 29.65 30.26 -10.27
CA SER A 63 28.76 29.48 -11.14
C SER A 63 29.18 28.01 -11.17
N ASP A 64 30.48 27.73 -11.28
CA ASP A 64 31.00 26.36 -11.24
C ASP A 64 30.70 25.69 -9.89
N LEU A 65 30.79 26.46 -8.80
CA LEU A 65 30.44 25.96 -7.46
C LEU A 65 28.94 25.67 -7.34
N SER A 66 28.07 26.57 -7.83
CA SER A 66 26.62 26.39 -7.90
C SER A 66 26.25 25.12 -8.68
N GLY A 67 26.89 24.89 -9.85
CA GLY A 67 26.73 23.68 -10.65
C GLY A 67 27.13 22.42 -9.88
N SER A 68 28.25 22.46 -9.19
CA SER A 68 28.71 21.32 -8.37
C SER A 68 27.75 21.02 -7.21
N MET A 69 27.19 22.04 -6.57
CA MET A 69 26.21 21.89 -5.50
C MET A 69 24.88 21.30 -6.03
N ASN A 70 24.40 21.75 -7.19
CA ASN A 70 23.23 21.17 -7.85
C ASN A 70 23.46 19.70 -8.21
N HIS A 71 24.62 19.36 -8.77
CA HIS A 71 24.99 17.97 -9.07
C HIS A 71 25.05 17.10 -7.81
N MET A 72 25.52 17.66 -6.67
CA MET A 72 25.51 16.97 -5.39
C MET A 72 24.06 16.63 -4.95
N ALA A 73 23.12 17.59 -5.08
CA ALA A 73 21.72 17.34 -4.77
C ALA A 73 21.14 16.23 -5.67
N ASP A 74 21.41 16.25 -6.99
CA ASP A 74 20.98 15.21 -7.92
C ASP A 74 21.52 13.84 -7.50
N THR A 75 22.79 13.80 -7.12
CA THR A 75 23.45 12.54 -6.70
C THR A 75 22.81 12.00 -5.42
N ILE A 76 22.55 12.85 -4.42
CA ILE A 76 21.88 12.46 -3.18
C ILE A 76 20.49 11.94 -3.46
N GLN A 77 19.72 12.63 -4.30
CA GLN A 77 18.37 12.22 -4.69
C GLN A 77 18.36 10.82 -5.36
N ASN A 78 19.26 10.61 -6.33
CA ASN A 78 19.42 9.31 -7.00
C ASN A 78 19.82 8.19 -6.05
N LEU A 79 20.74 8.47 -5.12
CA LEU A 79 21.17 7.48 -4.10
C LEU A 79 20.02 7.10 -3.17
N LEU A 80 19.20 8.06 -2.73
CA LEU A 80 18.04 7.80 -1.88
C LEU A 80 16.98 6.99 -2.61
N GLU A 81 16.77 7.25 -3.88
CA GLU A 81 15.82 6.47 -4.70
C GLU A 81 16.30 5.03 -4.90
N GLN A 82 17.59 4.85 -5.23
CA GLN A 82 18.20 3.52 -5.30
C GLN A 82 18.14 2.78 -3.97
N GLN A 83 18.38 3.46 -2.85
CA GLN A 83 18.28 2.87 -1.52
C GLN A 83 16.86 2.38 -1.21
N LYS A 84 15.83 3.19 -1.53
CA LYS A 84 14.41 2.79 -1.37
C LYS A 84 14.07 1.56 -2.19
N GLU A 85 14.54 1.51 -3.45
CA GLU A 85 14.30 0.36 -4.31
C GLU A 85 15.01 -0.91 -3.80
N GLN A 86 16.26 -0.78 -3.35
CA GLN A 86 16.99 -1.89 -2.73
C GLN A 86 16.30 -2.39 -1.46
N GLU A 87 15.81 -1.49 -0.62
CA GLU A 87 15.10 -1.86 0.61
C GLU A 87 13.78 -2.59 0.30
N LYS A 88 13.03 -2.09 -0.70
CA LYS A 88 11.83 -2.78 -1.20
C LYS A 88 12.15 -4.19 -1.68
N LYS A 89 13.16 -4.32 -2.54
CA LYS A 89 13.59 -5.62 -3.07
C LYS A 89 14.08 -6.57 -1.97
N LYS A 90 14.81 -6.04 -0.98
CA LYS A 90 15.23 -6.82 0.19
C LYS A 90 14.03 -7.38 0.96
N ARG A 91 13.02 -6.56 1.24
CA ARG A 91 11.79 -7.01 1.90
C ARG A 91 11.04 -8.08 1.10
N GLU A 92 10.95 -7.92 -0.22
CA GLU A 92 10.35 -8.92 -1.11
C GLU A 92 11.09 -10.26 -1.04
N LEU A 93 12.43 -10.23 -1.05
CA LEU A 93 13.26 -11.43 -0.93
C LEU A 93 13.13 -12.09 0.46
N GLU A 94 13.08 -11.31 1.53
CA GLU A 94 12.87 -11.81 2.89
C GLU A 94 11.50 -12.52 3.02
N LEU A 95 10.44 -11.93 2.45
CA LEU A 95 9.11 -12.55 2.39
C LEU A 95 9.13 -13.86 1.57
N GLN A 96 9.81 -13.86 0.42
CA GLN A 96 9.97 -15.07 -0.37
C GLN A 96 10.72 -16.16 0.39
N MET A 97 11.82 -15.82 1.09
CA MET A 97 12.56 -16.79 1.91
C MET A 97 11.66 -17.40 3.00
N LEU A 98 10.86 -16.58 3.69
CA LEU A 98 9.91 -17.09 4.68
C LEU A 98 8.87 -18.03 4.07
N GLN A 99 8.36 -17.73 2.87
CA GLN A 99 7.45 -18.61 2.14
C GLN A 99 8.13 -19.94 1.73
N TYR A 100 9.40 -19.91 1.30
CA TYR A 100 10.16 -21.12 0.97
C TYR A 100 10.44 -22.02 2.19
N GLN A 101 10.56 -21.44 3.41
CA GLN A 101 10.74 -22.21 4.62
C GLN A 101 9.56 -23.15 4.94
N LEU A 102 8.36 -22.83 4.43
CA LEU A 102 7.18 -23.68 4.60
C LEU A 102 7.23 -24.98 3.78
N ASN A 103 8.22 -25.13 2.87
CA ASN A 103 8.34 -26.28 1.95
C ASN A 103 6.96 -26.72 1.38
N PRO A 104 6.38 -25.99 0.42
CA PRO A 104 5.04 -26.27 -0.09
C PRO A 104 4.89 -27.71 -0.59
N HIS A 105 5.92 -28.23 -1.23
CA HIS A 105 5.93 -29.61 -1.76
C HIS A 105 5.79 -30.66 -0.66
N PHE A 106 6.46 -30.47 0.48
CA PHE A 106 6.31 -31.36 1.62
C PHE A 106 4.87 -31.30 2.19
N LEU A 107 4.31 -30.11 2.32
CA LEU A 107 2.93 -29.95 2.81
C LEU A 107 1.94 -30.65 1.88
N PHE A 108 2.03 -30.42 0.57
CA PHE A 108 1.11 -31.05 -0.40
C PHE A 108 1.25 -32.57 -0.42
N ASN A 109 2.46 -33.09 -0.38
CA ASN A 109 2.67 -34.53 -0.33
C ASN A 109 2.12 -35.15 0.94
N THR A 110 2.27 -34.49 2.08
CA THR A 110 1.73 -34.94 3.36
C THR A 110 0.20 -34.93 3.34
N LEU A 111 -0.42 -33.82 2.87
CA LEU A 111 -1.87 -33.73 2.75
C LEU A 111 -2.43 -34.79 1.80
N ASN A 112 -1.81 -34.99 0.64
CA ASN A 112 -2.22 -36.06 -0.30
C ASN A 112 -2.13 -37.45 0.31
N SER A 113 -1.08 -37.74 1.10
CA SER A 113 -0.94 -39.01 1.80
C SER A 113 -2.05 -39.19 2.84
N LEU A 114 -2.37 -38.16 3.62
CA LEU A 114 -3.46 -38.22 4.60
C LEU A 114 -4.82 -38.39 3.92
N ARG A 115 -5.07 -37.69 2.79
CA ARG A 115 -6.28 -37.85 2.00
C ARG A 115 -6.44 -39.29 1.52
N PHE A 116 -5.38 -39.89 1.02
CA PHE A 116 -5.39 -41.29 0.58
C PHE A 116 -5.73 -42.24 1.73
N VAL A 117 -5.18 -42.02 2.92
CA VAL A 117 -5.50 -42.82 4.10
C VAL A 117 -6.96 -42.68 4.49
N ALA A 118 -7.52 -41.45 4.50
CA ALA A 118 -8.94 -41.21 4.76
C ALA A 118 -9.84 -41.92 3.77
N ALA A 119 -9.51 -41.85 2.47
CA ALA A 119 -10.25 -42.54 1.42
C ALA A 119 -10.21 -44.09 1.59
N MET A 120 -9.07 -44.66 2.00
CA MET A 120 -8.95 -46.11 2.30
C MET A 120 -9.85 -46.54 3.47
N HIS A 121 -10.12 -45.65 4.42
CA HIS A 121 -11.02 -45.92 5.54
C HIS A 121 -12.47 -45.55 5.24
N ASN A 122 -12.80 -45.18 3.99
CA ASN A 122 -14.12 -44.75 3.54
C ASN A 122 -14.61 -43.49 4.30
N ASP A 123 -13.70 -42.67 4.82
CA ASP A 123 -14.03 -41.37 5.44
C ASP A 123 -13.98 -40.26 4.39
N GLN A 124 -15.09 -40.18 3.63
CA GLN A 124 -15.20 -39.20 2.54
C GLN A 124 -15.15 -37.77 3.03
N ILE A 125 -15.74 -37.47 4.22
CA ILE A 125 -15.78 -36.12 4.78
C ILE A 125 -14.37 -35.63 5.05
N VAL A 126 -13.53 -36.44 5.68
CA VAL A 126 -12.14 -36.09 5.96
C VAL A 126 -11.31 -36.01 4.67
N SER A 127 -11.54 -36.92 3.71
CA SER A 127 -10.87 -36.86 2.40
C SER A 127 -11.15 -35.57 1.66
N ASP A 128 -12.42 -35.17 1.58
CA ASP A 128 -12.84 -33.94 0.88
C ASP A 128 -12.31 -32.67 1.59
N GLY A 129 -12.34 -32.66 2.93
CA GLY A 129 -11.76 -31.57 3.72
C GLY A 129 -10.26 -31.40 3.50
N ILE A 130 -9.50 -32.51 3.44
CA ILE A 130 -8.06 -32.47 3.13
C ILE A 130 -7.82 -31.97 1.70
N GLN A 131 -8.66 -32.37 0.75
CA GLN A 131 -8.61 -31.89 -0.62
C GLN A 131 -8.83 -30.37 -0.68
N ALA A 132 -9.88 -29.86 -0.02
CA ALA A 132 -10.20 -28.44 0.05
C ALA A 132 -9.06 -27.62 0.69
N LEU A 133 -8.47 -28.12 1.78
CA LEU A 133 -7.31 -27.51 2.43
C LEU A 133 -6.09 -27.46 1.50
N SER A 134 -5.83 -28.57 0.77
CA SER A 134 -4.73 -28.64 -0.18
C SER A 134 -4.91 -27.61 -1.31
N SER A 135 -6.12 -27.47 -1.84
CA SER A 135 -6.45 -26.48 -2.89
C SER A 135 -6.26 -25.04 -2.40
N LEU A 136 -6.74 -24.70 -1.20
CA LEU A 136 -6.55 -23.37 -0.61
C LEU A 136 -5.07 -23.04 -0.37
N LEU A 137 -4.31 -23.98 0.17
CA LEU A 137 -2.87 -23.79 0.37
C LEU A 137 -2.13 -23.63 -0.95
N GLN A 138 -2.51 -24.39 -1.99
CA GLN A 138 -1.93 -24.27 -3.31
C GLN A 138 -2.17 -22.90 -3.89
N ASN A 139 -3.42 -22.42 -3.87
CA ASN A 139 -3.77 -21.09 -4.37
C ASN A 139 -3.10 -19.97 -3.57
N THR A 140 -2.90 -20.15 -2.26
CA THR A 140 -2.26 -19.16 -1.38
C THR A 140 -0.75 -19.11 -1.55
N LEU A 141 -0.08 -20.27 -1.64
CA LEU A 141 1.38 -20.38 -1.65
C LEU A 141 1.99 -20.32 -3.04
N THR A 142 1.26 -20.78 -4.08
CA THR A 142 1.80 -20.89 -5.43
C THR A 142 1.39 -19.73 -6.34
N ASN A 143 0.17 -19.25 -6.20
CA ASN A 143 -0.32 -18.11 -7.01
C ASN A 143 0.17 -16.79 -6.41
N LYS A 144 1.15 -16.14 -7.08
CA LYS A 144 1.74 -14.86 -6.69
C LYS A 144 0.94 -13.64 -7.14
N ASN A 145 -0.13 -13.85 -7.91
CA ASN A 145 -0.94 -12.76 -8.41
C ASN A 145 -1.70 -12.10 -7.25
N GLU A 146 -1.69 -10.78 -7.23
CA GLU A 146 -2.48 -9.98 -6.28
C GLU A 146 -3.97 -9.96 -6.66
N TYR A 147 -4.25 -10.16 -7.96
CA TYR A 147 -5.60 -10.21 -8.52
C TYR A 147 -5.88 -11.60 -9.08
N ILE A 148 -7.10 -12.05 -8.87
CA ILE A 148 -7.65 -13.29 -9.42
C ILE A 148 -9.04 -13.01 -10.02
N THR A 149 -9.57 -13.93 -10.80
CA THR A 149 -10.92 -13.81 -11.31
C THR A 149 -11.97 -14.02 -10.20
N VAL A 150 -13.17 -13.47 -10.39
CA VAL A 150 -14.31 -13.74 -9.49
C VAL A 150 -14.55 -15.23 -9.38
N GLN A 151 -14.46 -15.97 -10.49
CA GLN A 151 -14.57 -17.43 -10.46
C GLN A 151 -13.58 -18.07 -9.51
N GLU A 152 -12.30 -17.71 -9.61
CA GLU A 152 -11.25 -18.23 -8.72
C GLU A 152 -11.49 -17.86 -7.25
N GLU A 153 -12.01 -16.65 -6.98
CA GLU A 153 -12.33 -16.22 -5.61
C GLU A 153 -13.52 -17.02 -5.04
N LEU A 154 -14.56 -17.28 -5.84
CA LEU A 154 -15.70 -18.12 -5.43
C LEU A 154 -15.28 -19.58 -5.22
N GLU A 155 -14.42 -20.15 -6.08
CA GLU A 155 -13.84 -21.49 -5.90
C GLU A 155 -13.00 -21.58 -4.61
N ASN A 156 -12.22 -20.54 -4.30
CA ASN A 156 -11.47 -20.45 -3.06
C ASN A 156 -12.41 -20.42 -1.85
N LEU A 157 -13.49 -19.65 -1.94
CA LEU A 157 -14.49 -19.56 -0.87
C LEU A 157 -15.24 -20.87 -0.68
N GLU A 158 -15.55 -21.59 -1.74
CA GLU A 158 -16.17 -22.93 -1.67
C GLU A 158 -15.28 -23.93 -0.95
N ASN A 159 -13.99 -23.97 -1.30
CA ASN A 159 -13.02 -24.79 -0.59
C ASN A 159 -12.90 -24.41 0.89
N TYR A 160 -12.98 -23.10 1.20
CA TYR A 160 -12.96 -22.63 2.58
C TYR A 160 -14.20 -23.07 3.36
N PHE A 161 -15.38 -22.94 2.78
CA PHE A 161 -16.64 -23.43 3.38
C PHE A 161 -16.62 -24.95 3.60
N ALA A 162 -16.05 -25.73 2.69
CA ALA A 162 -15.91 -27.17 2.89
C ALA A 162 -15.13 -27.51 4.16
N ILE A 163 -14.06 -26.77 4.48
CA ILE A 163 -13.30 -26.94 5.72
C ILE A 163 -14.11 -26.49 6.93
N LEU A 164 -14.79 -25.34 6.83
CA LEU A 164 -15.60 -24.82 7.93
C LEU A 164 -16.78 -25.74 8.27
N ARG A 165 -17.40 -26.40 7.28
CA ARG A 165 -18.47 -27.40 7.50
C ARG A 165 -18.01 -28.58 8.36
N ILE A 166 -16.77 -29.02 8.19
CA ILE A 166 -16.18 -30.06 9.04
C ILE A 166 -16.00 -29.54 10.46
N ARG A 167 -15.45 -28.33 10.62
CA ARG A 167 -15.16 -27.73 11.91
C ARG A 167 -16.42 -27.41 12.71
N TYR A 168 -17.47 -26.96 12.04
CA TYR A 168 -18.73 -26.48 12.66
C TYR A 168 -19.88 -27.47 12.46
N ALA A 169 -19.57 -28.75 12.13
CA ALA A 169 -20.53 -29.86 12.03
C ALA A 169 -21.76 -29.55 11.16
N GLY A 170 -21.60 -28.77 10.10
CA GLY A 170 -22.69 -28.42 9.20
C GLY A 170 -23.71 -27.42 9.74
N SER A 171 -23.30 -26.55 10.68
CA SER A 171 -24.17 -25.54 11.29
C SER A 171 -24.56 -24.39 10.35
N PHE A 172 -24.10 -24.42 9.08
CA PHE A 172 -24.46 -23.43 8.08
C PHE A 172 -24.58 -24.06 6.68
N GLU A 173 -25.37 -23.42 5.84
CA GLU A 173 -25.46 -23.69 4.42
C GLU A 173 -25.09 -22.43 3.63
N TYR A 174 -24.67 -22.60 2.37
CA TYR A 174 -24.30 -21.47 1.52
C TYR A 174 -24.79 -21.67 0.09
N SER A 175 -24.95 -20.56 -0.61
CA SER A 175 -25.29 -20.54 -2.03
C SER A 175 -24.55 -19.41 -2.75
N PHE A 176 -24.23 -19.67 -4.03
CA PHE A 176 -23.65 -18.68 -4.94
C PHE A 176 -24.66 -18.34 -6.02
N HIS A 177 -24.82 -17.06 -6.31
CA HIS A 177 -25.63 -16.57 -7.41
C HIS A 177 -24.86 -15.50 -8.18
N VAL A 178 -24.59 -15.74 -9.46
CA VAL A 178 -23.94 -14.78 -10.35
C VAL A 178 -24.94 -14.45 -11.45
N GLU A 179 -25.28 -13.16 -11.56
CA GLU A 179 -26.33 -12.71 -12.48
C GLU A 179 -25.91 -12.84 -13.95
N ASP A 180 -24.64 -12.58 -14.25
CA ASP A 180 -24.06 -12.69 -15.58
C ASP A 180 -22.73 -13.45 -15.53
N GLU A 181 -22.56 -14.47 -16.38
CA GLU A 181 -21.35 -15.27 -16.48
C GLU A 181 -20.11 -14.45 -16.88
N GLU A 182 -20.28 -13.31 -17.55
CA GLU A 182 -19.17 -12.42 -17.91
C GLU A 182 -18.47 -11.86 -16.66
N LEU A 183 -19.22 -11.65 -15.56
CA LEU A 183 -18.67 -11.19 -14.28
C LEU A 183 -17.66 -12.17 -13.66
N LEU A 184 -17.78 -13.46 -13.96
CA LEU A 184 -16.82 -14.47 -13.47
C LEU A 184 -15.41 -14.22 -13.94
N SER A 185 -15.24 -13.54 -15.08
CA SER A 185 -13.92 -13.19 -15.65
C SER A 185 -13.35 -11.88 -15.09
N CYS A 186 -14.12 -11.10 -14.34
CA CYS A 186 -13.67 -9.85 -13.74
C CYS A 186 -12.59 -10.11 -12.68
N LEU A 187 -11.63 -9.17 -12.57
CA LEU A 187 -10.51 -9.30 -11.64
C LEU A 187 -10.85 -8.63 -10.29
N VAL A 188 -10.60 -9.36 -9.22
CA VAL A 188 -10.75 -8.91 -7.84
C VAL A 188 -9.45 -9.14 -7.04
N PRO A 189 -9.19 -8.38 -5.99
CA PRO A 189 -8.08 -8.68 -5.09
C PRO A 189 -8.30 -10.05 -4.42
N LYS A 190 -7.28 -10.86 -4.41
CA LYS A 190 -7.32 -12.23 -3.87
C LYS A 190 -7.75 -12.26 -2.41
N LEU A 191 -8.62 -13.21 -2.02
CA LEU A 191 -9.05 -13.45 -0.63
C LEU A 191 -9.76 -12.24 0.01
N ILE A 192 -10.71 -11.63 -0.71
CA ILE A 192 -11.56 -10.55 -0.16
C ILE A 192 -12.84 -11.10 0.47
N LEU A 193 -13.39 -12.20 -0.05
CA LEU A 193 -14.61 -12.81 0.47
C LEU A 193 -14.36 -13.69 1.69
N GLN A 194 -13.20 -14.36 1.77
CA GLN A 194 -12.90 -15.29 2.86
C GLN A 194 -12.98 -14.66 4.26
N PRO A 195 -12.42 -13.45 4.54
CA PRO A 195 -12.54 -12.84 5.87
C PRO A 195 -13.98 -12.44 6.23
N LEU A 196 -14.79 -12.13 5.24
CA LEU A 196 -16.20 -11.82 5.43
C LEU A 196 -16.98 -13.08 5.79
N ALA A 197 -16.79 -14.15 5.03
CA ALA A 197 -17.39 -15.46 5.29
C ALA A 197 -16.97 -16.03 6.65
N GLU A 198 -15.70 -15.86 7.04
CA GLU A 198 -15.23 -16.26 8.37
C GLU A 198 -15.99 -15.53 9.47
N ASN A 199 -16.20 -14.23 9.33
CA ASN A 199 -16.97 -13.44 10.28
C ASN A 199 -18.43 -13.94 10.40
N SER A 200 -19.08 -14.21 9.26
CA SER A 200 -20.45 -14.74 9.25
C SER A 200 -20.53 -16.09 9.97
N VAL A 201 -19.68 -17.05 9.66
CA VAL A 201 -19.70 -18.37 10.31
C VAL A 201 -19.35 -18.31 11.80
N MET A 202 -18.36 -17.49 12.20
CA MET A 202 -17.92 -17.41 13.58
C MET A 202 -18.87 -16.65 14.50
N HIS A 203 -19.62 -15.69 13.97
CA HIS A 203 -20.43 -14.76 14.75
C HIS A 203 -21.93 -14.84 14.46
N GLY A 204 -22.31 -15.43 13.34
CA GLY A 204 -23.70 -15.56 12.90
C GLY A 204 -24.44 -16.73 13.55
N SER A 205 -23.74 -17.75 14.10
CA SER A 205 -24.41 -18.93 14.68
C SER A 205 -25.36 -18.55 15.80
N SER A 206 -26.60 -19.02 15.70
CA SER A 206 -27.63 -18.85 16.71
C SER A 206 -27.45 -19.88 17.83
N ASP A 207 -27.71 -19.46 19.07
CA ASP A 207 -27.65 -20.34 20.25
C ASP A 207 -28.80 -21.39 20.28
N ASP A 208 -29.77 -21.26 19.37
CA ASP A 208 -30.96 -22.13 19.25
C ASP A 208 -30.73 -23.37 18.38
N GLY A 209 -29.56 -23.53 17.79
CA GLY A 209 -29.22 -24.68 16.91
C GLY A 209 -29.80 -24.59 15.52
N SER A 210 -30.31 -23.43 15.08
CA SER A 210 -30.74 -23.23 13.68
C SER A 210 -29.53 -23.26 12.73
N VAL A 211 -29.74 -23.80 11.53
CA VAL A 211 -28.74 -23.77 10.45
C VAL A 211 -28.74 -22.37 9.84
N MET A 212 -27.59 -21.70 9.84
CA MET A 212 -27.41 -20.39 9.28
C MET A 212 -27.31 -20.47 7.74
N GLU A 213 -27.92 -19.53 7.04
CA GLU A 213 -27.82 -19.42 5.59
C GLU A 213 -26.91 -18.28 5.18
N ILE A 214 -25.97 -18.55 4.27
CA ILE A 214 -25.03 -17.56 3.71
C ILE A 214 -25.26 -17.48 2.21
N HIS A 215 -25.60 -16.30 1.72
CA HIS A 215 -25.81 -16.04 0.30
C HIS A 215 -24.71 -15.15 -0.23
N ILE A 216 -24.06 -15.58 -1.31
CA ILE A 216 -23.06 -14.82 -2.02
C ILE A 216 -23.61 -14.48 -3.40
N THR A 217 -23.78 -13.18 -3.67
CA THR A 217 -24.37 -12.69 -4.91
C THR A 217 -23.42 -11.76 -5.63
N CYS A 218 -23.30 -11.92 -6.96
CA CYS A 218 -22.50 -11.07 -7.83
C CYS A 218 -23.37 -10.52 -8.96
N TRP A 219 -23.43 -9.19 -9.10
CA TRP A 219 -24.17 -8.52 -10.16
C TRP A 219 -23.50 -7.21 -10.59
N GLU A 220 -23.96 -6.66 -11.71
CA GLU A 220 -23.54 -5.33 -12.18
C GLU A 220 -24.61 -4.29 -11.88
N LYS A 221 -24.18 -3.12 -11.44
CA LYS A 221 -25.03 -1.94 -11.26
C LYS A 221 -24.27 -0.68 -11.62
N ASP A 222 -24.84 0.10 -12.55
CA ASP A 222 -24.29 1.40 -12.98
C ASP A 222 -22.82 1.33 -13.46
N GLY A 223 -22.44 0.22 -14.13
CA GLY A 223 -21.07 -0.02 -14.61
C GLY A 223 -20.09 -0.49 -13.53
N HIS A 224 -20.58 -0.85 -12.34
CA HIS A 224 -19.79 -1.37 -11.23
C HIS A 224 -20.20 -2.79 -10.88
N MET A 225 -19.23 -3.66 -10.68
CA MET A 225 -19.48 -5.00 -10.15
C MET A 225 -19.70 -4.92 -8.63
N ILE A 226 -20.76 -5.56 -8.16
CA ILE A 226 -21.10 -5.68 -6.74
C ILE A 226 -20.99 -7.14 -6.34
N LEU A 227 -20.23 -7.40 -5.29
CA LEU A 227 -20.13 -8.68 -4.60
C LEU A 227 -20.76 -8.51 -3.23
N GLU A 228 -21.87 -9.18 -2.98
CA GLU A 228 -22.60 -9.16 -1.71
C GLU A 228 -22.44 -10.51 -0.99
N LEU A 229 -22.16 -10.46 0.30
CA LEU A 229 -22.24 -11.60 1.18
C LEU A 229 -23.26 -11.26 2.27
N GLN A 230 -24.36 -12.02 2.30
CA GLN A 230 -25.44 -11.86 3.25
C GLN A 230 -25.56 -13.12 4.11
N ASP A 231 -25.70 -12.95 5.42
CA ASP A 231 -26.05 -14.01 6.36
C ASP A 231 -27.33 -13.67 7.12
N ASP A 232 -28.01 -14.70 7.61
CA ASP A 232 -29.22 -14.59 8.45
C ASP A 232 -28.91 -14.63 9.95
N GLY A 233 -27.65 -14.39 10.32
CA GLY A 233 -27.16 -14.42 11.70
C GLY A 233 -27.65 -13.23 12.53
N LYS A 234 -27.13 -13.14 13.75
CA LYS A 234 -27.52 -12.10 14.73
C LYS A 234 -27.18 -10.68 14.28
N GLY A 235 -26.39 -10.53 13.20
CA GLY A 235 -25.91 -9.26 12.70
C GLY A 235 -24.98 -8.53 13.69
N PHE A 236 -24.38 -7.46 13.24
CA PHE A 236 -23.59 -6.54 14.06
C PHE A 236 -23.68 -5.12 13.52
N GLU A 237 -23.69 -4.14 14.41
CA GLU A 237 -23.65 -2.74 14.00
C GLU A 237 -22.23 -2.35 13.62
N ILE A 238 -22.03 -1.94 12.36
CA ILE A 238 -20.81 -1.28 11.92
C ILE A 238 -20.99 0.22 12.04
N THR A 239 -20.26 0.86 12.94
CA THR A 239 -20.12 2.32 12.93
C THR A 239 -18.88 2.70 12.11
N ARG A 240 -18.89 3.87 11.43
CA ARG A 240 -17.73 4.39 10.67
C ARG A 240 -16.42 4.44 11.50
N THR A 241 -16.52 4.45 12.82
CA THR A 241 -15.39 4.39 13.77
C THR A 241 -14.81 2.97 13.90
N ASP A 242 -15.56 1.96 13.50
CA ASP A 242 -15.17 0.55 13.65
C ASP A 242 -14.28 0.05 12.50
N LEU A 243 -14.21 0.81 11.42
CA LEU A 243 -13.26 0.59 10.31
C LEU A 243 -11.83 1.03 10.65
N ASN A 244 -11.56 1.45 11.90
CA ASN A 244 -10.21 1.84 12.31
C ASN A 244 -9.47 0.62 12.93
N PRO A 245 -8.39 0.11 12.28
CA PRO A 245 -7.75 -1.17 12.61
C PRO A 245 -7.07 -1.22 14.00
N HIS A 246 -7.04 -0.12 14.75
CA HIS A 246 -6.30 -0.06 16.01
C HIS A 246 -7.10 -0.41 17.28
N LYS A 247 -8.41 -0.69 17.20
CA LYS A 247 -9.24 -0.83 18.40
C LYS A 247 -9.78 -2.22 18.74
N ASP A 248 -9.94 -3.16 17.80
CA ASP A 248 -10.46 -4.49 18.12
C ASP A 248 -9.98 -5.57 17.16
N ARG A 249 -9.37 -6.64 17.66
CA ARG A 249 -8.92 -7.78 16.86
C ARG A 249 -10.05 -8.46 16.06
N LYS A 250 -11.29 -8.35 16.52
CA LYS A 250 -12.48 -8.94 15.88
C LYS A 250 -12.91 -8.25 14.58
N LYS A 251 -12.53 -6.97 14.40
CA LYS A 251 -12.92 -6.13 13.25
C LYS A 251 -11.80 -5.94 12.22
N ILE A 252 -10.62 -6.53 12.46
CA ILE A 252 -9.43 -6.38 11.63
C ILE A 252 -9.67 -6.96 10.22
N GLY A 253 -10.41 -8.05 10.10
CA GLY A 253 -10.66 -8.70 8.81
C GLY A 253 -11.44 -7.81 7.84
N VAL A 254 -12.56 -7.25 8.27
CA VAL A 254 -13.43 -6.38 7.46
C VAL A 254 -12.73 -5.07 7.10
N ALA A 255 -12.05 -4.44 8.08
CA ALA A 255 -11.29 -3.22 7.85
C ALA A 255 -10.16 -3.43 6.82
N ASN A 256 -9.43 -4.54 6.93
CA ASN A 256 -8.36 -4.87 5.98
C ASN A 256 -8.89 -5.09 4.55
N VAL A 257 -10.06 -5.72 4.39
CA VAL A 257 -10.70 -5.89 3.08
C VAL A 257 -11.08 -4.53 2.50
N ASN A 258 -11.72 -3.67 3.29
CA ASN A 258 -12.09 -2.32 2.86
C ASN A 258 -10.86 -1.50 2.43
N ASP A 259 -9.83 -1.43 3.28
CA ASP A 259 -8.59 -0.70 2.98
C ASP A 259 -7.93 -1.24 1.70
N ARG A 260 -7.94 -2.55 1.50
CA ARG A 260 -7.36 -3.18 0.32
C ARG A 260 -8.13 -2.85 -0.96
N ILE A 261 -9.45 -2.83 -0.92
CA ILE A 261 -10.28 -2.42 -2.07
C ILE A 261 -10.03 -0.93 -2.37
N GLN A 262 -10.03 -0.06 -1.36
CA GLN A 262 -9.83 1.38 -1.54
C GLN A 262 -8.43 1.72 -2.07
N LEU A 263 -7.39 1.01 -1.64
CA LEU A 263 -6.02 1.21 -2.14
C LEU A 263 -5.87 0.84 -3.62
N ASN A 264 -6.65 -0.16 -4.09
CA ASN A 264 -6.52 -0.65 -5.46
C ASN A 264 -7.46 0.03 -6.46
N PHE A 265 -8.65 0.43 -6.04
CA PHE A 265 -9.69 0.94 -6.94
C PHE A 265 -10.10 2.39 -6.67
N GLY A 266 -9.72 2.96 -5.53
CA GLY A 266 -10.10 4.31 -5.12
C GLY A 266 -11.02 4.33 -3.91
N ARG A 267 -11.14 5.52 -3.28
CA ARG A 267 -11.90 5.69 -2.02
C ARG A 267 -13.42 5.60 -2.17
N GLU A 268 -13.91 5.66 -3.38
CA GLU A 268 -15.31 5.48 -3.74
C GLU A 268 -15.75 4.01 -3.73
N TYR A 269 -14.79 3.07 -3.72
CA TYR A 269 -15.03 1.64 -3.63
C TYR A 269 -14.72 1.13 -2.21
N GLY A 270 -15.30 0.01 -1.83
CA GLY A 270 -15.08 -0.60 -0.52
C GLY A 270 -16.35 -1.26 0.02
N LEU A 271 -16.38 -1.43 1.33
CA LEU A 271 -17.50 -2.02 2.08
C LEU A 271 -18.37 -0.92 2.69
#